data_8ea00c940c34d435c210f0b3e316eafa
#
_entry.id   8ea00c940c34d435c210f0b3e316eafa
#
_cell.length_a   1.000
_cell.length_b   1.000
_cell.length_c   1.000
_cell.angle_alpha   90.00
_cell.angle_beta   90.00
_cell.angle_gamma   90.00
#
_symmetry.space_group_name_H-M   'P 1'
#
loop_
_entity.id
_entity.type
_entity.pdbx_description
1 polymer ?
#
loop_
_entity_poly.entity_id
_entity_poly.type
_entity_poly.pdbx_seq_one_letter_code
_entity_poly.pdbx_strand_id
1 'polypeptide(L)'
;MSLRTLPVLLATLWLAACASAPKPTGTGIPTAQPMAVLKDEGYAKTERFVDVEAVLAARSVGLPRVHIAEGAVGEAITPEQAALVANRAARDTSVQLARRYRIDPDAPDLDIEIVVTAIAPTSAGAAGASALLGVFVPGPFRLPAGLGGFAADGAVRADREDVVILRWAEGAGAITEDAKVSRIGDAYQLAGDFADDLTKALTDPSGAQGDTRATLDVAEREAGDARCWARFGRASVAGRGASILLPLSPESIDAGAPEEGADPLKAG
;
A
#
# COMPACT_ATOMS: atom_id res chain seq x y z
N MET A 1 2.25 17.39 -64.49
CA MET A 1 2.74 17.83 -63.17
C MET A 1 2.28 16.78 -62.15
N SER A 2 3.20 15.94 -61.71
CA SER A 2 2.95 14.79 -60.85
C SER A 2 3.17 15.19 -59.38
N LEU A 3 2.08 15.22 -58.61
CA LEU A 3 2.14 15.46 -57.15
C LEU A 3 2.58 14.16 -56.49
N ARG A 4 3.84 14.12 -56.03
CA ARG A 4 4.39 13.05 -55.21
C ARG A 4 3.84 13.24 -53.79
N THR A 5 2.86 12.44 -53.47
CA THR A 5 2.41 12.27 -52.07
C THR A 5 3.50 11.57 -51.27
N LEU A 6 4.16 12.31 -50.38
CA LEU A 6 5.06 11.80 -49.36
C LEU A 6 4.22 11.04 -48.33
N PRO A 7 4.45 9.73 -48.08
CA PRO A 7 3.85 9.08 -46.94
C PRO A 7 4.60 9.59 -45.71
N VAL A 8 3.94 10.44 -44.92
CA VAL A 8 4.35 10.72 -43.56
C VAL A 8 4.18 9.42 -42.80
N LEU A 9 5.27 8.67 -42.69
CA LEU A 9 5.41 7.59 -41.69
C LEU A 9 5.39 8.26 -40.30
N LEU A 10 4.19 8.38 -39.76
CA LEU A 10 4.01 8.58 -38.32
C LEU A 10 4.49 7.29 -37.65
N ALA A 11 5.80 7.18 -37.43
CA ALA A 11 6.36 6.25 -36.48
C ALA A 11 5.88 6.72 -35.10
N THR A 12 4.69 6.30 -34.73
CA THR A 12 4.23 6.30 -33.35
C THR A 12 5.18 5.37 -32.59
N LEU A 13 6.27 5.94 -32.06
CA LEU A 13 7.04 5.33 -30.99
C LEU A 13 6.05 5.20 -29.81
N TRP A 14 5.42 4.05 -29.71
CA TRP A 14 4.80 3.60 -28.51
C TRP A 14 5.93 3.35 -27.50
N LEU A 15 6.42 4.41 -26.88
CA LEU A 15 7.12 4.32 -25.60
C LEU A 15 6.04 3.89 -24.61
N ALA A 16 5.72 2.60 -24.60
CA ALA A 16 5.10 1.96 -23.48
C ALA A 16 6.10 2.13 -22.32
N ALA A 17 5.97 3.21 -21.56
CA ALA A 17 6.53 3.28 -20.23
C ALA A 17 5.78 2.20 -19.45
N CYS A 18 6.28 0.97 -19.55
CA CYS A 18 5.76 -0.16 -18.80
C CYS A 18 5.92 0.22 -17.33
N ALA A 19 4.81 0.31 -16.60
CA ALA A 19 4.88 0.29 -15.15
C ALA A 19 5.77 -0.90 -14.76
N SER A 20 6.74 -0.67 -13.90
CA SER A 20 7.60 -1.74 -13.39
C SER A 20 7.52 -1.77 -11.88
N ALA A 21 7.43 -2.97 -11.32
CA ALA A 21 7.56 -3.14 -9.88
C ALA A 21 8.92 -2.56 -9.44
N PRO A 22 8.94 -1.70 -8.42
CA PRO A 22 10.21 -1.18 -7.91
C PRO A 22 11.04 -2.35 -7.39
N LYS A 23 12.33 -2.35 -7.72
CA LYS A 23 13.25 -3.31 -7.12
C LYS A 23 13.45 -2.91 -5.66
N PRO A 24 13.31 -3.84 -4.70
CA PRO A 24 13.68 -3.59 -3.32
C PRO A 24 15.14 -3.09 -3.28
N THR A 25 15.34 -1.91 -2.72
CA THR A 25 16.67 -1.31 -2.55
C THR A 25 17.13 -1.39 -1.10
N GLY A 26 16.18 -1.49 -0.16
CA GLY A 26 16.44 -1.78 1.23
C GLY A 26 16.44 -3.28 1.53
N THR A 27 17.08 -3.65 2.65
CA THR A 27 17.08 -5.04 3.13
C THR A 27 15.70 -5.39 3.66
N GLY A 28 15.07 -6.39 3.07
CA GLY A 28 13.79 -6.94 3.51
C GLY A 28 13.93 -7.90 4.69
N ILE A 29 12.81 -8.55 5.04
CA ILE A 29 12.75 -9.53 6.13
C ILE A 29 13.41 -10.83 5.68
N PRO A 30 14.47 -11.32 6.37
CA PRO A 30 15.07 -12.60 6.06
C PRO A 30 14.11 -13.74 6.44
N THR A 31 13.96 -14.73 5.57
CA THR A 31 13.18 -15.93 5.85
C THR A 31 13.81 -17.16 5.21
N ALA A 32 13.69 -18.28 5.88
CA ALA A 32 14.02 -19.61 5.35
C ALA A 32 12.76 -20.37 4.86
N GLN A 33 11.58 -19.77 4.99
CA GLN A 33 10.32 -20.39 4.61
C GLN A 33 10.20 -20.55 3.09
N PRO A 34 9.59 -21.62 2.59
CA PRO A 34 9.34 -21.80 1.16
C PRO A 34 8.26 -20.82 0.69
N MET A 35 8.65 -19.89 -0.17
CA MET A 35 7.74 -18.86 -0.69
C MET A 35 7.00 -19.35 -1.94
N ALA A 36 5.68 -19.21 -1.95
CA ALA A 36 4.87 -19.41 -3.14
C ALA A 36 4.78 -18.10 -3.94
N VAL A 37 5.09 -18.16 -5.23
CA VAL A 37 4.95 -17.02 -6.15
C VAL A 37 3.47 -16.87 -6.51
N LEU A 38 2.88 -15.71 -6.18
CA LEU A 38 1.49 -15.38 -6.51
C LEU A 38 1.38 -14.47 -7.74
N LYS A 39 2.32 -13.52 -7.87
CA LYS A 39 2.44 -12.64 -9.03
C LYS A 39 3.93 -12.56 -9.42
N ASP A 40 4.23 -12.64 -10.70
CA ASP A 40 5.57 -12.38 -11.26
C ASP A 40 5.43 -11.67 -12.60
N GLU A 41 4.80 -10.50 -12.56
CA GLU A 41 4.59 -9.64 -13.72
C GLU A 41 5.62 -8.51 -13.70
N GLY A 42 5.82 -7.84 -14.85
CA GLY A 42 6.79 -6.75 -14.92
C GLY A 42 6.49 -5.61 -13.95
N TYR A 43 5.21 -5.34 -13.66
CA TYR A 43 4.74 -4.28 -12.78
C TYR A 43 4.33 -4.76 -11.37
N ALA A 44 4.15 -6.06 -11.14
CA ALA A 44 3.71 -6.62 -9.86
C ALA A 44 4.46 -7.91 -9.53
N LYS A 45 5.00 -7.99 -8.33
CA LYS A 45 5.66 -9.18 -7.80
C LYS A 45 5.16 -9.44 -6.40
N THR A 46 4.67 -10.67 -6.18
CA THR A 46 4.18 -11.08 -4.87
C THR A 46 4.58 -12.51 -4.60
N GLU A 47 5.28 -12.71 -3.49
CA GLU A 47 5.61 -14.02 -2.95
C GLU A 47 5.03 -14.15 -1.55
N ARG A 48 4.54 -15.33 -1.18
CA ARG A 48 3.89 -15.54 0.11
C ARG A 48 4.22 -16.91 0.70
N PHE A 49 4.43 -16.94 2.01
CA PHE A 49 4.34 -18.12 2.87
C PHE A 49 3.20 -17.93 3.86
N VAL A 50 2.44 -19.00 4.16
CA VAL A 50 1.39 -18.99 5.19
C VAL A 50 1.33 -20.36 5.88
N ASP A 51 1.48 -20.34 7.19
CA ASP A 51 1.07 -21.46 8.06
C ASP A 51 -0.42 -21.31 8.39
N VAL A 52 -1.23 -22.03 7.65
CA VAL A 52 -2.70 -21.94 7.73
C VAL A 52 -3.21 -22.31 9.12
N GLU A 53 -2.63 -23.33 9.75
CA GLU A 53 -3.06 -23.84 11.05
C GLU A 53 -2.80 -22.81 12.15
N ALA A 54 -1.59 -22.26 12.20
CA ALA A 54 -1.22 -21.24 13.16
C ALA A 54 -2.05 -19.95 13.02
N VAL A 55 -2.28 -19.50 11.77
CA VAL A 55 -3.11 -18.32 11.49
C VAL A 55 -4.56 -18.55 11.94
N LEU A 56 -5.15 -19.72 11.68
CA LEU A 56 -6.53 -20.01 12.08
C LEU A 56 -6.68 -20.19 13.60
N ALA A 57 -5.64 -20.66 14.31
CA ALA A 57 -5.65 -20.82 15.76
C ALA A 57 -5.63 -19.47 16.50
N ALA A 58 -4.97 -18.47 15.96
CA ALA A 58 -4.81 -17.15 16.58
C ALA A 58 -6.16 -16.39 16.70
N ARG A 59 -6.33 -15.62 17.76
CA ARG A 59 -7.56 -14.83 18.03
C ARG A 59 -7.28 -13.33 18.15
N SER A 60 -6.04 -12.97 18.40
CA SER A 60 -5.61 -11.57 18.55
C SER A 60 -4.38 -11.27 17.72
N VAL A 61 -4.23 -10.00 17.36
CA VAL A 61 -3.07 -9.50 16.64
C VAL A 61 -2.54 -8.23 17.32
N GLY A 62 -1.23 -8.05 17.29
CA GLY A 62 -0.59 -6.81 17.71
C GLY A 62 -0.80 -5.67 16.70
N LEU A 63 -0.54 -4.45 17.15
CA LEU A 63 -0.41 -3.32 16.24
C LEU A 63 0.87 -3.49 15.41
N PRO A 64 0.83 -3.34 14.07
CA PRO A 64 2.00 -3.49 13.23
C PRO A 64 3.15 -2.57 13.65
N ARG A 65 4.35 -3.13 13.76
CA ARG A 65 5.58 -2.35 13.80
C ARG A 65 6.02 -2.10 12.37
N VAL A 66 6.13 -0.83 11.99
CA VAL A 66 6.56 -0.46 10.65
C VAL A 66 7.86 0.30 10.70
N HIS A 67 8.77 -0.02 9.80
CA HIS A 67 10.00 0.73 9.57
C HIS A 67 10.37 0.77 8.09
N ILE A 68 11.20 1.72 7.73
CA ILE A 68 11.69 1.92 6.37
C ILE A 68 13.13 1.42 6.35
N ALA A 69 13.42 0.46 5.47
CA ALA A 69 14.77 -0.07 5.34
C ALA A 69 15.74 1.00 4.81
N GLU A 70 17.00 0.92 5.23
CA GLU A 70 18.04 1.79 4.72
C GLU A 70 18.14 1.65 3.19
N GLY A 71 18.21 2.78 2.48
CA GLY A 71 18.23 2.80 1.02
C GLY A 71 16.90 2.56 0.32
N ALA A 72 15.80 2.33 1.05
CA ALA A 72 14.47 2.13 0.46
C ALA A 72 13.88 3.38 -0.20
N VAL A 73 14.40 4.55 0.14
CA VAL A 73 13.88 5.85 -0.30
C VAL A 73 14.98 6.65 -0.99
N GLY A 74 14.72 7.11 -2.21
CA GLY A 74 15.63 8.00 -2.94
C GLY A 74 15.47 9.46 -2.52
N GLU A 75 16.44 10.32 -2.91
CA GLU A 75 16.49 11.75 -2.56
C GLU A 75 15.25 12.57 -2.98
N ALA A 76 14.45 12.06 -3.91
CA ALA A 76 13.27 12.76 -4.42
C ALA A 76 12.09 12.77 -3.44
N ILE A 77 12.13 11.98 -2.37
CA ILE A 77 11.06 11.80 -1.38
C ILE A 77 11.59 12.21 -0.01
N THR A 78 10.88 13.07 0.69
CA THR A 78 11.31 13.50 2.04
C THR A 78 11.05 12.40 3.09
N PRO A 79 11.76 12.43 4.23
CA PRO A 79 11.50 11.50 5.32
C PRO A 79 10.03 11.51 5.80
N GLU A 80 9.40 12.67 5.85
CA GLU A 80 8.01 12.82 6.26
C GLU A 80 7.06 12.17 5.26
N GLN A 81 7.31 12.35 3.96
CA GLN A 81 6.56 11.69 2.90
C GLN A 81 6.71 10.16 2.98
N ALA A 82 7.92 9.67 3.18
CA ALA A 82 8.17 8.24 3.34
C ALA A 82 7.48 7.67 4.59
N ALA A 83 7.53 8.40 5.72
CA ALA A 83 6.84 8.03 6.94
C ALA A 83 5.31 7.97 6.74
N LEU A 84 4.73 8.88 5.95
CA LEU A 84 3.31 8.90 5.63
C LEU A 84 2.88 7.64 4.86
N VAL A 85 3.68 7.21 3.87
CA VAL A 85 3.45 5.96 3.11
C VAL A 85 3.54 4.74 4.03
N ALA A 86 4.59 4.65 4.84
CA ALA A 86 4.78 3.56 5.79
C ALA A 86 3.64 3.49 6.83
N ASN A 87 3.25 4.65 7.37
CA ASN A 87 2.12 4.76 8.30
C ASN A 87 0.81 4.28 7.67
N ARG A 88 0.58 4.58 6.39
CA ARG A 88 -0.60 4.09 5.66
C ARG A 88 -0.63 2.57 5.62
N ALA A 89 0.46 1.91 5.25
CA ALA A 89 0.53 0.45 5.20
C ALA A 89 0.16 -0.16 6.56
N ALA A 90 0.74 0.36 7.66
CA ALA A 90 0.49 -0.12 9.02
C ALA A 90 -0.96 0.16 9.48
N ARG A 91 -1.46 1.36 9.26
CA ARG A 91 -2.82 1.76 9.62
C ARG A 91 -3.88 0.94 8.92
N ASP A 92 -3.78 0.84 7.59
CA ASP A 92 -4.79 0.15 6.80
C ASP A 92 -4.79 -1.36 7.12
N THR A 93 -3.62 -1.98 7.33
CA THR A 93 -3.49 -3.35 7.85
C THR A 93 -4.20 -3.49 9.21
N SER A 94 -3.90 -2.60 10.19
CA SER A 94 -4.51 -2.64 11.51
C SER A 94 -6.03 -2.54 11.48
N VAL A 95 -6.56 -1.53 10.78
CA VAL A 95 -8.00 -1.26 10.74
C VAL A 95 -8.77 -2.40 10.04
N GLN A 96 -8.18 -3.01 9.03
CA GLN A 96 -8.79 -4.16 8.37
C GLN A 96 -8.79 -5.39 9.29
N LEU A 97 -7.67 -5.66 9.97
CA LEU A 97 -7.56 -6.78 10.91
C LEU A 97 -8.47 -6.60 12.13
N ALA A 98 -8.68 -5.37 12.62
CA ALA A 98 -9.59 -5.08 13.74
C ALA A 98 -11.04 -5.54 13.49
N ARG A 99 -11.42 -5.82 12.24
CA ARG A 99 -12.72 -6.39 11.90
C ARG A 99 -12.85 -7.87 12.22
N ARG A 100 -11.72 -8.58 12.30
CA ARG A 100 -11.64 -10.04 12.34
C ARG A 100 -10.85 -10.58 13.53
N TYR A 101 -9.96 -9.77 14.08
CA TYR A 101 -9.07 -10.07 15.19
C TYR A 101 -9.23 -9.04 16.30
N ARG A 102 -9.15 -9.49 17.55
CA ARG A 102 -8.98 -8.57 18.66
C ARG A 102 -7.61 -7.92 18.55
N ILE A 103 -7.57 -6.60 18.60
CA ILE A 103 -6.29 -5.87 18.70
C ILE A 103 -5.79 -5.93 20.14
N ASP A 104 -4.65 -6.57 20.35
CA ASP A 104 -4.02 -6.71 21.67
C ASP A 104 -2.57 -6.20 21.57
N PRO A 105 -2.27 -4.99 22.06
CA PRO A 105 -0.92 -4.43 21.95
C PRO A 105 0.10 -5.05 22.92
N ASP A 106 -0.37 -5.72 23.99
CA ASP A 106 0.49 -6.16 25.09
C ASP A 106 0.87 -7.63 24.99
N ALA A 107 -0.10 -8.50 24.62
CA ALA A 107 0.09 -9.94 24.53
C ALA A 107 -0.70 -10.53 23.34
N PRO A 108 -0.36 -10.18 22.10
CA PRO A 108 -1.04 -10.71 20.93
C PRO A 108 -0.63 -12.17 20.66
N ASP A 109 -1.55 -12.95 20.08
CA ASP A 109 -1.21 -14.26 19.53
C ASP A 109 -0.32 -14.14 18.29
N LEU A 110 -0.47 -13.05 17.53
CA LEU A 110 0.31 -12.76 16.34
C LEU A 110 0.93 -11.36 16.40
N ASP A 111 2.24 -11.29 16.31
CA ASP A 111 3.01 -10.06 16.12
C ASP A 111 3.15 -9.73 14.64
N ILE A 112 3.00 -8.45 14.27
CA ILE A 112 3.10 -8.00 12.87
C ILE A 112 4.27 -7.03 12.72
N GLU A 113 5.12 -7.29 11.73
CA GLU A 113 6.21 -6.43 11.31
C GLU A 113 6.08 -6.10 9.82
N ILE A 114 6.23 -4.82 9.48
CA ILE A 114 6.23 -4.33 8.10
C ILE A 114 7.53 -3.61 7.84
N VAL A 115 8.25 -4.02 6.79
CA VAL A 115 9.48 -3.37 6.34
C VAL A 115 9.25 -2.80 4.95
N VAL A 116 9.24 -1.48 4.83
CA VAL A 116 9.19 -0.82 3.53
C VAL A 116 10.56 -0.95 2.86
N THR A 117 10.62 -1.61 1.72
CA THR A 117 11.87 -1.93 1.01
C THR A 117 12.12 -1.06 -0.23
N ALA A 118 11.09 -0.41 -0.76
CA ALA A 118 11.25 0.63 -1.78
C ALA A 118 10.03 1.57 -1.85
N ILE A 119 10.30 2.86 -2.05
CA ILE A 119 9.32 3.87 -2.44
C ILE A 119 9.83 4.55 -3.70
N ALA A 120 9.20 4.28 -4.85
CA ALA A 120 9.51 4.94 -6.11
C ALA A 120 8.66 6.19 -6.28
N PRO A 121 9.27 7.35 -6.61
CA PRO A 121 8.53 8.60 -6.70
C PRO A 121 7.61 8.66 -7.93
N THR A 122 6.41 9.20 -7.75
CA THR A 122 5.55 9.64 -8.85
C THR A 122 6.10 10.93 -9.43
N SER A 123 6.22 11.03 -10.76
CA SER A 123 6.53 12.30 -11.41
C SER A 123 5.33 13.24 -11.29
N ALA A 124 5.45 14.26 -10.45
CA ALA A 124 4.37 15.25 -10.24
C ALA A 124 3.98 15.96 -11.54
N GLY A 125 4.93 16.18 -12.47
CA GLY A 125 4.65 16.78 -13.79
C GLY A 125 3.80 15.86 -14.66
N ALA A 126 4.13 14.58 -14.76
CA ALA A 126 3.36 13.60 -15.53
C ALA A 126 2.00 13.31 -14.87
N ALA A 127 1.95 13.21 -13.54
CA ALA A 127 0.72 13.03 -12.79
C ALA A 127 -0.22 14.23 -12.94
N GLY A 128 0.30 15.48 -12.86
CA GLY A 128 -0.47 16.69 -13.07
C GLY A 128 -1.04 16.81 -14.49
N ALA A 129 -0.24 16.46 -15.52
CA ALA A 129 -0.73 16.41 -16.90
C ALA A 129 -1.83 15.37 -17.08
N SER A 130 -1.69 14.20 -16.47
CA SER A 130 -2.72 13.13 -16.49
C SER A 130 -4.01 13.57 -15.81
N ALA A 131 -3.92 14.29 -14.68
CA ALA A 131 -5.09 14.82 -13.97
C ALA A 131 -5.85 15.84 -14.82
N LEU A 132 -5.14 16.76 -15.49
CA LEU A 132 -5.75 17.75 -16.36
C LEU A 132 -6.43 17.10 -17.58
N LEU A 133 -5.82 16.08 -18.16
CA LEU A 133 -6.43 15.33 -19.26
C LEU A 133 -7.66 14.54 -18.80
N GLY A 134 -7.66 13.99 -17.58
CA GLY A 134 -8.81 13.31 -16.99
C GLY A 134 -10.03 14.18 -16.80
N VAL A 135 -9.87 15.51 -16.68
CA VAL A 135 -11.00 16.48 -16.63
C VAL A 135 -11.67 16.61 -18.00
N PHE A 136 -10.93 16.45 -19.10
CA PHE A 136 -11.46 16.58 -20.47
C PHE A 136 -11.81 15.26 -21.12
N VAL A 137 -11.28 14.14 -20.64
CA VAL A 137 -11.55 12.79 -21.17
C VAL A 137 -12.15 11.96 -20.04
N PRO A 138 -13.47 11.72 -20.04
CA PRO A 138 -14.10 10.88 -19.02
C PRO A 138 -13.53 9.46 -19.09
N GLY A 139 -12.87 9.03 -18.03
CA GLY A 139 -12.33 7.68 -17.91
C GLY A 139 -10.98 7.66 -17.17
N PRO A 140 -10.54 6.48 -16.70
CA PRO A 140 -9.32 6.33 -15.90
C PRO A 140 -8.06 6.31 -16.79
N PHE A 141 -7.94 7.24 -17.72
CA PHE A 141 -6.76 7.34 -18.60
C PHE A 141 -5.64 8.11 -17.91
N ARG A 142 -4.48 7.50 -17.85
CA ARG A 142 -3.26 8.06 -17.29
C ARG A 142 -2.13 7.99 -18.32
N LEU A 143 -1.37 9.07 -18.43
CA LEU A 143 -0.15 9.03 -19.26
C LEU A 143 0.88 8.13 -18.59
N PRO A 144 1.50 7.19 -19.30
CA PRO A 144 2.37 6.16 -18.73
C PRO A 144 3.77 6.67 -18.37
N ALA A 145 3.94 7.96 -18.05
CA ALA A 145 5.23 8.55 -17.73
C ALA A 145 5.28 8.94 -16.25
N GLY A 146 6.33 8.52 -15.55
CA GLY A 146 6.59 8.92 -14.18
C GLY A 146 5.66 8.25 -13.15
N LEU A 147 5.27 7.02 -13.40
CA LEU A 147 4.51 6.21 -12.47
C LEU A 147 5.37 5.82 -11.27
N GLY A 148 4.85 6.03 -10.07
CA GLY A 148 5.50 5.63 -8.83
C GLY A 148 5.35 4.15 -8.53
N GLY A 149 5.84 3.71 -7.38
CA GLY A 149 5.73 2.33 -6.96
C GLY A 149 6.02 2.16 -5.48
N PHE A 150 5.66 1.00 -4.96
CA PHE A 150 5.85 0.64 -3.56
C PHE A 150 6.30 -0.80 -3.45
N ALA A 151 7.22 -1.07 -2.52
CA ALA A 151 7.59 -2.43 -2.14
C ALA A 151 7.74 -2.53 -0.62
N ALA A 152 7.23 -3.62 -0.06
CA ALA A 152 7.33 -3.92 1.36
C ALA A 152 7.32 -5.42 1.60
N ASP A 153 7.96 -5.82 2.71
CA ASP A 153 7.84 -7.14 3.30
C ASP A 153 6.95 -7.06 4.54
N GLY A 154 6.00 -7.99 4.67
CA GLY A 154 5.23 -8.23 5.88
C GLY A 154 5.62 -9.56 6.52
N ALA A 155 5.92 -9.56 7.82
CA ALA A 155 6.08 -10.78 8.60
C ALA A 155 5.07 -10.81 9.73
N VAL A 156 4.45 -11.97 9.93
CA VAL A 156 3.58 -12.23 11.06
C VAL A 156 4.14 -13.42 11.82
N ARG A 157 4.28 -13.28 13.13
CA ARG A 157 4.90 -14.28 13.98
C ARG A 157 4.00 -14.69 15.12
N ALA A 158 3.96 -16.01 15.39
CA ALA A 158 3.44 -16.59 16.61
C ALA A 158 4.64 -17.14 17.41
N ASP A 159 4.79 -16.77 18.68
CA ASP A 159 5.90 -17.24 19.53
C ASP A 159 7.28 -17.08 18.88
N ARG A 160 7.48 -16.01 18.08
CA ARG A 160 8.70 -15.69 17.31
C ARG A 160 8.92 -16.53 16.06
N GLU A 161 8.04 -17.47 15.73
CA GLU A 161 8.09 -18.25 14.50
C GLU A 161 7.30 -17.54 13.40
N ASP A 162 7.85 -17.50 12.19
CA ASP A 162 7.18 -16.90 11.04
C ASP A 162 5.99 -17.77 10.63
N VAL A 163 4.78 -17.24 10.73
CA VAL A 163 3.53 -17.88 10.31
C VAL A 163 2.96 -17.28 9.02
N VAL A 164 3.28 -16.02 8.74
CA VAL A 164 3.06 -15.41 7.42
C VAL A 164 4.28 -14.60 7.03
N ILE A 165 4.74 -14.78 5.80
CA ILE A 165 5.68 -13.88 5.13
C ILE A 165 5.04 -13.45 3.82
N LEU A 166 5.00 -12.16 3.58
CA LEU A 166 4.55 -11.55 2.32
C LEU A 166 5.67 -10.65 1.79
N ARG A 167 6.19 -10.93 0.60
CA ARG A 167 7.03 -10.01 -0.18
C ARG A 167 6.20 -9.43 -1.29
N TRP A 168 6.14 -8.13 -1.35
CA TRP A 168 5.23 -7.43 -2.23
C TRP A 168 5.91 -6.22 -2.87
N ALA A 169 5.77 -6.09 -4.19
CA ALA A 169 6.25 -4.94 -4.93
C ALA A 169 5.31 -4.67 -6.11
N GLU A 170 4.84 -3.44 -6.25
CA GLU A 170 4.00 -3.04 -7.38
C GLU A 170 4.33 -1.62 -7.84
N GLY A 171 4.35 -1.43 -9.16
CA GLY A 171 4.40 -0.13 -9.82
C GLY A 171 3.01 0.29 -10.26
N ALA A 172 2.69 1.56 -10.12
CA ALA A 172 1.37 2.08 -10.50
C ALA A 172 1.05 1.82 -11.97
N GLY A 173 -0.12 1.27 -12.25
CA GLY A 173 -0.62 1.02 -13.60
C GLY A 173 -1.14 2.29 -14.27
N ALA A 174 -0.92 2.42 -15.59
CA ALA A 174 -1.40 3.57 -16.36
C ALA A 174 -2.94 3.64 -16.48
N ILE A 175 -3.64 2.54 -16.27
CA ILE A 175 -5.07 2.40 -16.58
C ILE A 175 -5.91 2.21 -15.31
N THR A 176 -5.35 1.65 -14.26
CA THR A 176 -6.09 1.22 -13.06
C THR A 176 -6.00 2.20 -11.90
N GLU A 177 -5.06 3.14 -11.95
CA GLU A 177 -4.77 4.05 -10.85
C GLU A 177 -5.28 5.48 -11.11
N ASP A 178 -5.78 6.14 -10.08
CA ASP A 178 -6.15 7.56 -10.16
C ASP A 178 -4.90 8.43 -10.33
N ALA A 179 -5.00 9.48 -11.15
CA ALA A 179 -3.93 10.46 -11.31
C ALA A 179 -3.64 11.18 -9.98
N LYS A 180 -2.38 11.20 -9.55
CA LYS A 180 -1.95 11.84 -8.29
C LYS A 180 -1.06 13.04 -8.57
N VAL A 181 -1.22 14.09 -7.77
CA VAL A 181 -0.46 15.33 -7.86
C VAL A 181 0.73 15.41 -6.88
N SER A 182 0.99 14.32 -6.15
CA SER A 182 2.06 14.21 -5.16
C SER A 182 3.13 13.22 -5.61
N ARG A 183 4.38 13.44 -5.16
CA ARG A 183 5.51 12.54 -5.43
C ARG A 183 5.33 11.15 -4.82
N ILE A 184 4.53 11.03 -3.77
CA ILE A 184 4.23 9.75 -3.10
C ILE A 184 2.83 9.23 -3.43
N GLY A 185 2.08 9.89 -4.33
CA GLY A 185 0.68 9.59 -4.56
C GLY A 185 0.42 8.14 -4.92
N ASP A 186 1.23 7.57 -5.82
CA ASP A 186 1.12 6.17 -6.21
C ASP A 186 1.56 5.23 -5.08
N ALA A 187 2.73 5.48 -4.48
CA ALA A 187 3.23 4.67 -3.38
C ALA A 187 2.27 4.66 -2.18
N TYR A 188 1.62 5.80 -1.90
CA TYR A 188 0.62 5.90 -0.85
C TYR A 188 -0.63 5.06 -1.15
N GLN A 189 -1.07 4.99 -2.41
CA GLN A 189 -2.18 4.13 -2.82
C GLN A 189 -1.78 2.66 -2.72
N LEU A 190 -0.65 2.27 -3.30
CA LEU A 190 -0.12 0.92 -3.30
C LEU A 190 0.20 0.39 -1.89
N ALA A 191 0.49 1.26 -0.92
CA ALA A 191 0.62 0.88 0.49
C ALA A 191 -0.72 0.36 1.08
N GLY A 192 -1.85 0.85 0.58
CA GLY A 192 -3.17 0.29 0.89
C GLY A 192 -3.38 -1.09 0.27
N ASP A 193 -2.98 -1.27 -0.99
CA ASP A 193 -3.11 -2.56 -1.69
C ASP A 193 -2.22 -3.65 -1.06
N PHE A 194 -1.01 -3.27 -0.61
CA PHE A 194 -0.18 -4.14 0.23
C PHE A 194 -0.90 -4.55 1.53
N ALA A 195 -1.55 -3.59 2.21
CA ALA A 195 -2.30 -3.87 3.43
C ALA A 195 -3.48 -4.83 3.18
N ASP A 196 -4.15 -4.71 2.04
CA ASP A 196 -5.21 -5.62 1.61
C ASP A 196 -4.67 -7.04 1.41
N ASP A 197 -3.54 -7.20 0.70
CA ASP A 197 -2.93 -8.51 0.45
C ASP A 197 -2.40 -9.15 1.75
N LEU A 198 -1.78 -8.37 2.66
CA LEU A 198 -1.32 -8.87 3.96
C LEU A 198 -2.50 -9.28 4.85
N THR A 199 -3.55 -8.45 4.89
CA THR A 199 -4.78 -8.76 5.64
C THR A 199 -5.45 -10.02 5.10
N LYS A 200 -5.51 -10.17 3.78
CA LYS A 200 -6.05 -11.36 3.12
C LYS A 200 -5.27 -12.62 3.49
N ALA A 201 -3.94 -12.55 3.59
CA ALA A 201 -3.13 -13.70 4.03
C ALA A 201 -3.49 -14.17 5.44
N LEU A 202 -4.02 -13.29 6.30
CA LEU A 202 -4.46 -13.58 7.66
C LEU A 202 -5.94 -13.96 7.77
N THR A 203 -6.80 -13.43 6.92
CA THR A 203 -8.24 -13.64 6.98
C THR A 203 -8.73 -14.77 6.08
N ASP A 204 -8.03 -15.05 4.99
CA ASP A 204 -8.23 -16.17 4.07
C ASP A 204 -6.90 -16.90 3.81
N PRO A 205 -6.31 -17.53 4.83
CA PRO A 205 -4.97 -18.14 4.71
C PRO A 205 -4.92 -19.32 3.74
N SER A 206 -6.03 -20.02 3.53
CA SER A 206 -6.12 -21.13 2.58
C SER A 206 -6.20 -20.70 1.12
N GLY A 207 -6.49 -19.41 0.85
CA GLY A 207 -6.74 -18.89 -0.49
C GLY A 207 -8.06 -19.37 -1.11
N ALA A 208 -8.93 -20.01 -0.31
CA ALA A 208 -10.29 -20.32 -0.72
C ALA A 208 -11.09 -19.02 -0.88
N GLN A 209 -11.99 -18.97 -1.86
CA GLN A 209 -12.77 -17.77 -2.07
C GLN A 209 -13.65 -17.43 -0.84
N GLY A 210 -13.41 -16.29 -0.25
CA GLY A 210 -14.15 -15.76 0.89
C GLY A 210 -13.36 -15.78 2.20
N ASP A 211 -13.65 -14.79 3.05
CA ASP A 211 -13.05 -14.68 4.39
C ASP A 211 -13.45 -15.87 5.25
N THR A 212 -12.51 -16.71 5.63
CA THR A 212 -12.76 -17.87 6.49
C THR A 212 -13.01 -17.47 7.93
N ARG A 213 -12.51 -16.32 8.36
CA ARG A 213 -12.65 -15.80 9.73
C ARG A 213 -13.92 -14.94 9.88
N ALA A 214 -14.74 -15.26 10.88
CA ALA A 214 -15.93 -14.47 11.20
C ALA A 214 -15.58 -13.03 11.62
N THR A 215 -16.47 -12.11 11.32
CA THR A 215 -16.36 -10.71 11.78
C THR A 215 -16.64 -10.65 13.28
N LEU A 216 -15.84 -9.88 14.02
CA LEU A 216 -16.06 -9.59 15.44
C LEU A 216 -17.36 -8.81 15.67
N ASP A 217 -17.84 -8.80 16.89
CA ASP A 217 -18.97 -7.95 17.26
C ASP A 217 -18.63 -6.45 17.14
N VAL A 218 -19.66 -5.59 17.24
CA VAL A 218 -19.50 -4.15 17.03
C VAL A 218 -18.59 -3.52 18.07
N ALA A 219 -18.73 -3.92 19.35
CA ALA A 219 -17.96 -3.32 20.45
C ALA A 219 -16.48 -3.67 20.37
N GLU A 220 -16.15 -4.92 20.02
CA GLU A 220 -14.77 -5.36 19.81
C GLU A 220 -14.12 -4.64 18.63
N ARG A 221 -14.85 -4.46 17.52
CA ARG A 221 -14.37 -3.71 16.36
C ARG A 221 -14.11 -2.25 16.68
N GLU A 222 -15.04 -1.56 17.35
CA GLU A 222 -14.88 -0.17 17.76
C GLU A 222 -13.69 0.02 18.70
N ALA A 223 -13.50 -0.91 19.65
CA ALA A 223 -12.32 -0.90 20.52
C ALA A 223 -11.02 -1.13 19.74
N GLY A 224 -11.02 -2.03 18.77
CA GLY A 224 -9.88 -2.26 17.87
C GLY A 224 -9.57 -1.04 17.04
N ASP A 225 -10.56 -0.47 16.37
CA ASP A 225 -10.43 0.75 15.57
C ASP A 225 -9.87 1.90 16.42
N ALA A 226 -10.36 2.09 17.64
CA ALA A 226 -9.87 3.14 18.54
C ALA A 226 -8.36 3.00 18.83
N ARG A 227 -7.88 1.76 19.07
CA ARG A 227 -6.45 1.48 19.26
C ARG A 227 -5.64 1.76 18.01
N CYS A 228 -6.13 1.34 16.84
CA CYS A 228 -5.48 1.60 15.54
C CYS A 228 -5.35 3.10 15.29
N TRP A 229 -6.41 3.88 15.52
CA TRP A 229 -6.37 5.34 15.30
C TRP A 229 -5.54 6.08 16.33
N ALA A 230 -5.53 5.63 17.58
CA ALA A 230 -4.63 6.19 18.59
C ALA A 230 -3.16 6.03 18.21
N ARG A 231 -2.80 4.95 17.52
CA ARG A 231 -1.42 4.67 17.10
C ARG A 231 -1.04 5.32 15.76
N PHE A 232 -1.93 5.25 14.77
CA PHE A 232 -1.60 5.58 13.38
C PHE A 232 -2.33 6.82 12.84
N GLY A 233 -3.20 7.44 13.62
CA GLY A 233 -4.04 8.54 13.17
C GLY A 233 -5.16 8.12 12.23
N ARG A 234 -5.98 9.09 11.85
CA ARG A 234 -7.06 8.93 10.86
C ARG A 234 -6.73 9.72 9.61
N ALA A 235 -6.91 9.13 8.43
CA ALA A 235 -7.01 9.94 7.22
C ALA A 235 -8.34 10.72 7.24
N SER A 236 -8.30 11.99 6.85
CA SER A 236 -9.47 12.87 6.84
C SER A 236 -10.61 12.28 5.98
N VAL A 237 -11.80 12.16 6.57
CA VAL A 237 -13.01 11.70 5.85
C VAL A 237 -13.43 12.73 4.80
N ALA A 238 -13.29 14.03 5.11
CA ALA A 238 -13.55 15.11 4.16
C ALA A 238 -12.61 15.05 2.96
N GLY A 239 -11.32 14.74 3.18
CA GLY A 239 -10.34 14.52 2.13
C GLY A 239 -10.70 13.35 1.23
N ARG A 240 -11.19 12.24 1.77
CA ARG A 240 -11.65 11.08 0.96
C ARG A 240 -12.85 11.40 0.08
N GLY A 241 -13.82 12.15 0.59
CA GLY A 241 -14.97 12.59 -0.20
C GLY A 241 -14.58 13.62 -1.29
N ALA A 242 -13.67 14.52 -0.98
CA ALA A 242 -13.19 15.53 -1.92
C ALA A 242 -12.23 14.94 -2.98
N SER A 243 -11.52 13.87 -2.69
CA SER A 243 -10.61 13.21 -3.65
C SER A 243 -11.33 12.56 -4.84
N ILE A 244 -12.64 12.32 -4.74
CA ILE A 244 -13.48 11.86 -5.87
C ILE A 244 -13.63 12.98 -6.91
N LEU A 245 -13.59 14.25 -6.48
CA LEU A 245 -13.82 15.42 -7.33
C LEU A 245 -12.54 16.20 -7.65
N LEU A 246 -11.53 16.11 -6.79
CA LEU A 246 -10.27 16.84 -6.90
C LEU A 246 -9.09 15.91 -6.59
N PRO A 247 -7.99 15.94 -7.37
CA PRO A 247 -6.80 15.16 -7.11
C PRO A 247 -6.05 15.75 -5.89
N LEU A 248 -6.49 15.38 -4.69
CA LEU A 248 -5.83 15.79 -3.44
C LEU A 248 -4.57 15.00 -3.20
N SER A 249 -3.53 15.66 -2.68
CA SER A 249 -2.29 14.99 -2.30
C SER A 249 -2.46 14.23 -0.97
N PRO A 250 -1.74 13.11 -0.77
CA PRO A 250 -1.72 12.40 0.51
C PRO A 250 -1.42 13.32 1.69
N GLU A 251 -0.47 14.22 1.55
CA GLU A 251 -0.04 15.17 2.57
C GLU A 251 -1.15 16.15 2.99
N SER A 252 -2.14 16.36 2.14
CA SER A 252 -3.28 17.24 2.44
C SER A 252 -4.45 16.55 3.14
N ILE A 253 -4.53 15.21 3.03
CA ILE A 253 -5.65 14.41 3.55
C ILE A 253 -5.27 13.51 4.70
N ASP A 254 -3.98 13.34 4.96
CA ASP A 254 -3.46 12.44 5.99
C ASP A 254 -2.36 13.15 6.79
N ALA A 255 -2.62 13.37 8.07
CA ALA A 255 -1.66 13.97 8.98
C ALA A 255 -0.58 12.98 9.46
N GLY A 256 -0.71 11.69 9.10
CA GLY A 256 0.18 10.64 9.57
C GLY A 256 -0.12 10.16 10.98
N ALA A 257 0.86 9.50 11.60
CA ALA A 257 0.76 9.08 12.99
C ALA A 257 0.71 10.30 13.92
N PRO A 258 -0.11 10.26 14.99
CA PRO A 258 -0.10 11.31 16.01
C PRO A 258 1.29 11.45 16.63
N GLU A 259 1.66 12.66 17.02
CA GLU A 259 2.83 12.85 17.88
C GLU A 259 2.63 12.08 19.20
N GLU A 260 3.74 11.53 19.74
CA GLU A 260 3.69 10.75 20.97
C GLU A 260 3.14 11.62 22.12
N GLY A 261 1.99 11.23 22.68
CA GLY A 261 1.27 12.00 23.72
C GLY A 261 0.17 12.92 23.21
N ALA A 262 -0.06 13.04 21.91
CA ALA A 262 -1.20 13.79 21.36
C ALA A 262 -2.52 13.06 21.64
N ASP A 263 -3.55 13.80 22.07
CA ASP A 263 -4.90 13.26 22.26
C ASP A 263 -5.58 13.06 20.88
N PRO A 264 -5.78 11.80 20.44
CA PRO A 264 -6.32 11.53 19.10
C PRO A 264 -7.76 12.03 18.89
N LEU A 265 -8.46 12.40 19.96
CA LEU A 265 -9.84 12.92 19.90
C LEU A 265 -9.90 14.43 19.59
N LYS A 266 -8.75 15.14 19.68
CA LYS A 266 -8.67 16.58 19.42
C LYS A 266 -8.20 16.94 18.01
N ALA A 267 -7.83 15.96 17.19
CA ALA A 267 -7.31 16.14 15.84
C ALA A 267 -8.38 15.98 14.73
N GLY A 268 -9.64 16.19 15.05
CA GLY A 268 -10.78 16.04 14.13
C GLY A 268 -11.43 17.36 13.74
#